data_19451afcf57b62070bdca838d0f71353
#
_entry.id   19451afcf57b62070bdca838d0f71353
#
_cell.length_a   1.000
_cell.length_b   1.000
_cell.length_c   1.000
_cell.angle_alpha   90.00
_cell.angle_beta   90.00
_cell.angle_gamma   90.00
#
_symmetry.space_group_name_H-M   'P 1'
#
loop_
_entity.id
_entity.type
_entity.pdbx_description
1 polymer ?
#
loop_
_entity_poly.entity_id
_entity_poly.type
_entity_poly.pdbx_seq_one_letter_code
_entity_poly.pdbx_strand_id
1 'polypeptide(L)'
;MYYALQSIKELSAQTNEVILFHSATGKDSIALLDLCYPYFSKITCVYMYMVKDLEHINKYIIYAKHKYPNITFLQVPHYALSQYRRDGVLGCRKDPTQRVYQLSNITEMVKKNTGIQWAIFGFKQSDSLNRRLMLRTYRDEMFADSTHNLYPLSKYKNADVEKYIKLKKLIPPIKYGEGQSQGTNVGNLPFLLYCKTFHPADYQKVIKEFPQAERIVFKYETYRDHES
;
A
#
# COMPACT_ATOMS: atom_id res chain seq x y z
N MET A 1 -7.29 14.22 13.28
CA MET A 1 -5.87 13.75 13.01
C MET A 1 -4.83 14.41 13.92
N TYR A 2 -5.21 14.75 15.17
CA TYR A 2 -4.32 15.48 16.11
C TYR A 2 -3.03 14.72 16.43
N TYR A 3 -3.12 13.48 16.93
CA TYR A 3 -1.94 12.66 17.28
C TYR A 3 -1.04 12.36 16.07
N ALA A 4 -1.63 12.15 14.90
CA ALA A 4 -0.86 11.94 13.67
C ALA A 4 -0.03 13.18 13.32
N LEU A 5 -0.63 14.38 13.41
CA LEU A 5 0.08 15.63 13.16
C LEU A 5 1.18 15.89 14.19
N GLN A 6 0.94 15.58 15.48
CA GLN A 6 1.97 15.73 16.50
C GLN A 6 3.18 14.83 16.24
N SER A 7 2.95 13.53 15.96
CA SER A 7 4.05 12.60 15.68
C SER A 7 4.81 12.96 14.40
N ILE A 8 4.13 13.44 13.36
CA ILE A 8 4.78 13.92 12.13
C ILE A 8 5.63 15.16 12.41
N LYS A 9 5.12 16.13 13.18
CA LYS A 9 5.88 17.32 13.59
C LYS A 9 7.10 16.98 14.43
N GLU A 10 6.95 16.06 15.39
CA GLU A 10 8.07 15.58 16.20
C GLU A 10 9.16 14.95 15.33
N LEU A 11 8.78 14.11 14.35
CA LEU A 11 9.74 13.53 13.42
C LEU A 11 10.38 14.59 12.53
N SER A 12 9.63 15.57 12.05
CA SER A 12 10.15 16.63 11.17
C SER A 12 11.18 17.54 11.85
N ALA A 13 11.19 17.59 13.18
CA ALA A 13 12.24 18.26 13.94
C ALA A 13 13.58 17.49 13.93
N GLN A 14 13.55 16.20 13.59
CA GLN A 14 14.74 15.33 13.56
C GLN A 14 15.28 15.10 12.15
N THR A 15 14.43 15.17 11.12
CA THR A 15 14.82 14.91 9.73
C THR A 15 13.94 15.67 8.75
N ASN A 16 14.55 16.10 7.64
CA ASN A 16 13.85 16.77 6.53
C ASN A 16 13.38 15.81 5.43
N GLU A 17 13.83 14.56 5.45
CA GLU A 17 13.53 13.55 4.44
C GLU A 17 12.95 12.29 5.07
N VAL A 18 11.94 11.71 4.44
CA VAL A 18 11.32 10.46 4.89
C VAL A 18 10.96 9.54 3.74
N ILE A 19 10.92 8.24 4.06
CA ILE A 19 10.29 7.22 3.22
C ILE A 19 8.82 7.10 3.64
N LEU A 20 7.89 7.07 2.70
CA LEU A 20 6.49 6.79 2.95
C LEU A 20 6.07 5.54 2.16
N PHE A 21 5.75 4.44 2.85
CA PHE A 21 5.17 3.28 2.19
C PHE A 21 3.74 3.59 1.75
N HIS A 22 3.54 3.66 0.44
CA HIS A 22 2.36 4.24 -0.20
C HIS A 22 1.71 3.25 -1.18
N SER A 23 0.50 2.80 -0.88
CA SER A 23 -0.23 1.83 -1.72
C SER A 23 -0.94 2.46 -2.93
N ALA A 24 -0.59 3.67 -3.32
CA ALA A 24 -1.17 4.50 -4.38
C ALA A 24 -2.67 4.79 -4.17
N THR A 25 -3.54 3.81 -4.30
CA THR A 25 -5.01 3.97 -4.28
C THR A 25 -5.65 3.85 -2.90
N GLY A 26 -4.86 3.46 -1.88
CA GLY A 26 -5.39 3.19 -0.54
C GLY A 26 -5.60 4.46 0.30
N LYS A 27 -6.72 4.52 1.02
CA LYS A 27 -7.11 5.68 1.85
C LYS A 27 -6.04 6.11 2.85
N ASP A 28 -5.39 5.15 3.50
CA ASP A 28 -4.40 5.44 4.54
C ASP A 28 -3.17 6.12 3.95
N SER A 29 -2.72 5.68 2.78
CA SER A 29 -1.60 6.27 2.05
C SER A 29 -1.92 7.67 1.52
N ILE A 30 -3.12 7.86 0.98
CA ILE A 30 -3.58 9.17 0.49
C ILE A 30 -3.61 10.18 1.63
N ALA A 31 -4.19 9.81 2.77
CA ALA A 31 -4.28 10.68 3.94
C ALA A 31 -2.90 10.98 4.53
N LEU A 32 -2.02 9.97 4.65
CA LEU A 32 -0.68 10.16 5.19
C LEU A 32 0.18 11.07 4.34
N LEU A 33 0.13 10.93 3.02
CA LEU A 33 0.88 11.81 2.13
C LEU A 33 0.47 13.26 2.31
N ASP A 34 -0.84 13.55 2.40
CA ASP A 34 -1.35 14.89 2.65
C ASP A 34 -0.96 15.43 4.04
N LEU A 35 -0.93 14.57 5.05
CA LEU A 35 -0.48 14.94 6.40
C LEU A 35 1.02 15.20 6.47
N CYS A 36 1.84 14.44 5.75
CA CYS A 36 3.30 14.54 5.78
C CYS A 36 3.84 15.68 4.89
N TYR A 37 3.18 15.94 3.75
CA TYR A 37 3.66 16.86 2.73
C TYR A 37 4.13 18.24 3.26
N PRO A 38 3.45 18.91 4.21
CA PRO A 38 3.87 20.23 4.67
C PRO A 38 5.11 20.24 5.59
N TYR A 39 5.55 19.08 6.06
CA TYR A 39 6.55 18.96 7.12
C TYR A 39 7.91 18.45 6.66
N PHE A 40 8.00 17.85 5.48
CA PHE A 40 9.25 17.30 4.96
C PHE A 40 9.62 17.97 3.63
N SER A 41 10.89 18.28 3.46
CA SER A 41 11.40 18.83 2.20
C SER A 41 11.41 17.81 1.07
N LYS A 42 11.50 16.51 1.42
CA LYS A 42 11.48 15.40 0.47
C LYS A 42 10.80 14.17 1.05
N ILE A 43 9.87 13.61 0.29
CA ILE A 43 9.19 12.36 0.63
C ILE A 43 9.41 11.33 -0.49
N THR A 44 10.06 10.22 -0.16
CA THR A 44 10.20 9.08 -1.08
C THR A 44 9.05 8.13 -0.85
N CYS A 45 8.01 8.20 -1.70
CA CYS A 45 6.88 7.28 -1.67
C CYS A 45 7.30 5.93 -2.26
N VAL A 46 7.15 4.86 -1.50
CA VAL A 46 7.47 3.50 -1.94
C VAL A 46 6.19 2.75 -2.26
N TYR A 47 5.97 2.47 -3.53
CA TYR A 47 4.88 1.63 -4.00
C TYR A 47 5.38 0.20 -4.25
N MET A 48 4.81 -0.76 -3.53
CA MET A 48 5.14 -2.18 -3.71
C MET A 48 4.11 -2.84 -4.64
N TYR A 49 4.54 -3.30 -5.83
CA TYR A 49 3.66 -3.89 -6.83
C TYR A 49 3.67 -5.43 -6.82
N MET A 50 2.50 -6.04 -7.05
CA MET A 50 2.38 -7.46 -7.45
C MET A 50 2.50 -7.60 -8.98
N VAL A 51 1.87 -6.70 -9.73
CA VAL A 51 1.99 -6.54 -11.17
C VAL A 51 2.41 -5.11 -11.46
N LYS A 52 3.46 -4.95 -12.26
CA LYS A 52 4.02 -3.65 -12.59
C LYS A 52 3.16 -2.90 -13.62
N ASP A 53 3.22 -1.58 -13.59
CA ASP A 53 2.65 -0.69 -14.60
C ASP A 53 1.13 -0.85 -14.84
N LEU A 54 0.38 -1.09 -13.76
CA LEU A 54 -1.08 -1.04 -13.83
C LEU A 54 -1.54 0.43 -14.06
N GLU A 55 -2.36 0.64 -15.08
CA GLU A 55 -2.77 1.97 -15.52
C GLU A 55 -3.57 2.73 -14.44
N HIS A 56 -4.52 2.04 -13.81
CA HIS A 56 -5.32 2.66 -12.74
C HIS A 56 -4.47 3.06 -11.52
N ILE A 57 -3.40 2.34 -11.22
CA ILE A 57 -2.43 2.70 -10.17
C ILE A 57 -1.59 3.90 -10.61
N ASN A 58 -1.09 3.89 -11.83
CA ASN A 58 -0.26 4.96 -12.37
C ASN A 58 -1.01 6.30 -12.40
N LYS A 59 -2.33 6.32 -12.66
CA LYS A 59 -3.17 7.53 -12.54
C LYS A 59 -3.07 8.18 -11.16
N TYR A 60 -3.09 7.38 -10.08
CA TYR A 60 -2.95 7.89 -8.72
C TYR A 60 -1.54 8.40 -8.41
N ILE A 61 -0.51 7.70 -8.91
CA ILE A 61 0.89 8.13 -8.78
C ILE A 61 1.11 9.47 -9.49
N ILE A 62 0.60 9.61 -10.72
CA ILE A 62 0.68 10.85 -11.49
C ILE A 62 -0.05 11.99 -10.76
N TYR A 63 -1.29 11.74 -10.30
CA TYR A 63 -2.03 12.72 -9.52
C TYR A 63 -1.26 13.19 -8.29
N ALA A 64 -0.68 12.26 -7.52
CA ALA A 64 0.09 12.61 -6.33
C ALA A 64 1.32 13.46 -6.67
N LYS A 65 2.06 13.12 -7.74
CA LYS A 65 3.22 13.89 -8.19
C LYS A 65 2.85 15.31 -8.64
N HIS A 66 1.70 15.49 -9.26
CA HIS A 66 1.21 16.83 -9.63
C HIS A 66 0.79 17.65 -8.42
N LYS A 67 0.15 17.01 -7.45
CA LYS A 67 -0.35 17.71 -6.26
C LYS A 67 0.75 18.07 -5.26
N TYR A 68 1.77 17.23 -5.14
CA TYR A 68 2.81 17.34 -4.12
C TYR A 68 4.21 17.39 -4.78
N PRO A 69 4.78 18.58 -5.03
CA PRO A 69 6.03 18.72 -5.80
C PRO A 69 7.28 18.18 -5.10
N ASN A 70 7.26 17.99 -3.77
CA ASN A 70 8.39 17.48 -3.00
C ASN A 70 8.41 15.95 -2.85
N ILE A 71 7.65 15.22 -3.67
CA ILE A 71 7.62 13.76 -3.62
C ILE A 71 8.29 13.10 -4.81
N THR A 72 8.84 11.92 -4.56
CA THR A 72 9.28 10.98 -5.59
C THR A 72 8.62 9.62 -5.37
N PHE A 73 8.39 8.84 -6.43
CA PHE A 73 7.88 7.47 -6.32
C PHE A 73 8.97 6.48 -6.71
N LEU A 74 9.25 5.56 -5.77
CA LEU A 74 10.05 4.37 -5.99
C LEU A 74 9.11 3.17 -6.08
N GLN A 75 9.09 2.49 -7.22
CA GLN A 75 8.29 1.27 -7.40
C GLN A 75 9.18 0.04 -7.22
N VAL A 76 8.81 -0.83 -6.30
CA VAL A 76 9.56 -2.06 -5.97
C VAL A 76 8.62 -3.26 -5.97
N PRO A 77 9.12 -4.49 -6.23
CA PRO A 77 8.33 -5.69 -6.08
C PRO A 77 7.79 -5.82 -4.65
N HIS A 78 6.52 -6.22 -4.51
CA HIS A 78 5.94 -6.52 -3.21
C HIS A 78 6.66 -7.71 -2.58
N TYR A 79 6.92 -7.67 -1.28
CA TYR A 79 7.63 -8.76 -0.61
C TYR A 79 6.96 -10.13 -0.81
N ALA A 80 5.62 -10.19 -0.83
CA ALA A 80 4.88 -11.43 -1.08
C ALA A 80 5.12 -12.01 -2.49
N LEU A 81 5.50 -11.18 -3.48
CA LEU A 81 5.81 -11.66 -4.83
C LEU A 81 6.99 -12.65 -4.83
N SER A 82 7.94 -12.48 -3.92
CA SER A 82 9.05 -13.42 -3.75
C SER A 82 8.58 -14.82 -3.33
N GLN A 83 7.61 -14.89 -2.41
CA GLN A 83 6.96 -16.14 -2.02
C GLN A 83 6.16 -16.74 -3.17
N TYR A 84 5.36 -15.90 -3.88
CA TYR A 84 4.55 -16.35 -5.01
C TYR A 84 5.42 -16.99 -6.10
N ARG A 85 6.53 -16.35 -6.45
CA ARG A 85 7.48 -16.88 -7.44
C ARG A 85 8.16 -18.14 -6.97
N ARG A 86 8.58 -18.23 -5.71
CA ARG A 86 9.20 -19.47 -5.19
C ARG A 86 8.26 -20.65 -5.30
N ASP A 87 6.97 -20.46 -4.99
CA ASP A 87 6.00 -21.54 -4.89
C ASP A 87 5.18 -21.75 -6.19
N GLY A 88 5.23 -20.82 -7.15
CA GLY A 88 4.43 -20.85 -8.39
C GLY A 88 2.95 -20.53 -8.15
N VAL A 89 2.66 -19.66 -7.17
CA VAL A 89 1.27 -19.33 -6.76
C VAL A 89 0.53 -18.70 -7.93
N LEU A 90 -0.72 -19.13 -8.14
CA LEU A 90 -1.59 -18.68 -9.25
C LEU A 90 -0.96 -18.88 -10.65
N GLY A 91 -0.06 -19.85 -10.78
CA GLY A 91 0.58 -20.19 -12.05
C GLY A 91 1.65 -19.20 -12.51
N CYS A 92 2.12 -18.29 -11.64
CA CYS A 92 3.27 -17.45 -11.97
C CYS A 92 4.53 -18.29 -12.18
N ARG A 93 5.50 -17.76 -12.93
CA ARG A 93 6.77 -18.45 -13.18
C ARG A 93 7.43 -18.87 -11.88
N LYS A 94 7.50 -20.20 -11.65
CA LYS A 94 8.10 -20.78 -10.45
C LYS A 94 9.62 -20.70 -10.50
N ASP A 95 10.21 -20.25 -9.39
CA ASP A 95 11.65 -20.25 -9.16
C ASP A 95 11.93 -20.76 -7.74
N PRO A 96 12.22 -22.06 -7.55
CA PRO A 96 12.49 -22.63 -6.23
C PRO A 96 13.69 -22.02 -5.51
N THR A 97 14.60 -21.36 -6.23
CA THR A 97 15.81 -20.72 -5.68
C THR A 97 15.53 -19.30 -5.18
N GLN A 98 14.35 -18.76 -5.48
CA GLN A 98 13.96 -17.41 -5.09
C GLN A 98 14.02 -17.22 -3.57
N ARG A 99 14.86 -16.29 -3.11
CA ARG A 99 14.86 -15.86 -1.70
C ARG A 99 13.53 -15.19 -1.36
N VAL A 100 12.92 -15.62 -0.25
CA VAL A 100 11.70 -14.99 0.28
C VAL A 100 12.04 -13.77 1.11
N TYR A 101 11.36 -12.67 0.83
CA TYR A 101 11.51 -11.41 1.53
C TYR A 101 10.30 -11.15 2.44
N GLN A 102 10.56 -10.38 3.48
CA GLN A 102 9.54 -9.79 4.36
C GLN A 102 9.49 -8.28 4.15
N LEU A 103 8.47 -7.62 4.70
CA LEU A 103 8.35 -6.16 4.64
C LEU A 103 9.58 -5.46 5.25
N SER A 104 10.13 -5.99 6.34
CA SER A 104 11.35 -5.48 6.98
C SER A 104 12.55 -5.49 6.01
N ASN A 105 12.74 -6.57 5.25
CA ASN A 105 13.83 -6.64 4.27
C ASN A 105 13.68 -5.56 3.19
N ILE A 106 12.45 -5.35 2.66
CA ILE A 106 12.21 -4.29 1.68
C ILE A 106 12.47 -2.91 2.31
N THR A 107 12.02 -2.70 3.54
CA THR A 107 12.24 -1.45 4.26
C THR A 107 13.73 -1.14 4.41
N GLU A 108 14.53 -2.10 4.87
CA GLU A 108 15.97 -1.94 5.03
C GLU A 108 16.69 -1.70 3.67
N MET A 109 16.28 -2.42 2.62
CA MET A 109 16.83 -2.21 1.28
C MET A 109 16.55 -0.79 0.77
N VAL A 110 15.33 -0.29 0.97
CA VAL A 110 14.95 1.07 0.55
C VAL A 110 15.72 2.12 1.36
N LYS A 111 15.84 1.97 2.68
CA LYS A 111 16.64 2.85 3.54
C LYS A 111 18.10 2.91 3.08
N LYS A 112 18.70 1.75 2.86
CA LYS A 112 20.07 1.66 2.36
C LYS A 112 20.27 2.34 1.02
N ASN A 113 19.34 2.14 0.08
CA ASN A 113 19.46 2.68 -1.29
C ASN A 113 19.19 4.19 -1.36
N THR A 114 18.37 4.72 -0.45
CA THR A 114 18.01 6.15 -0.43
C THR A 114 18.85 6.97 0.53
N GLY A 115 19.52 6.33 1.50
CA GLY A 115 20.19 6.99 2.63
C GLY A 115 19.23 7.55 3.69
N ILE A 116 17.90 7.41 3.48
CA ILE A 116 16.88 7.94 4.39
C ILE A 116 16.64 6.95 5.53
N GLN A 117 16.77 7.42 6.78
CA GLN A 117 16.66 6.56 7.96
C GLN A 117 15.21 6.25 8.35
N TRP A 118 14.32 7.24 8.30
CA TRP A 118 12.95 7.11 8.79
C TRP A 118 11.97 6.67 7.72
N ALA A 119 11.16 5.65 8.06
CA ALA A 119 10.06 5.17 7.22
C ALA A 119 8.70 5.35 7.92
N ILE A 120 7.71 5.79 7.17
CA ILE A 120 6.34 6.04 7.65
C ILE A 120 5.38 5.02 7.03
N PHE A 121 4.51 4.44 7.87
CA PHE A 121 3.53 3.43 7.48
C PHE A 121 2.12 3.80 7.92
N GLY A 122 1.13 3.44 7.10
CA GLY A 122 -0.29 3.66 7.37
C GLY A 122 -0.96 2.60 8.25
N PHE A 123 -0.22 1.86 9.06
CA PHE A 123 -0.79 0.82 9.92
C PHE A 123 -1.57 1.40 11.09
N LYS A 124 -2.69 0.75 11.42
CA LYS A 124 -3.59 1.12 12.53
C LYS A 124 -3.82 -0.06 13.47
N GLN A 125 -4.02 0.22 14.74
CA GLN A 125 -4.41 -0.79 15.72
C GLN A 125 -5.77 -1.43 15.39
N SER A 126 -6.61 -0.70 14.66
CA SER A 126 -7.92 -1.18 14.20
C SER A 126 -7.85 -2.16 13.02
N ASP A 127 -6.70 -2.33 12.37
CA ASP A 127 -6.58 -3.18 11.18
C ASP A 127 -6.56 -4.69 11.52
N SER A 128 -5.91 -5.06 12.63
CA SER A 128 -5.86 -6.45 13.11
C SER A 128 -5.36 -6.54 14.56
N LEU A 129 -5.62 -7.68 15.21
CA LEU A 129 -5.09 -7.96 16.56
C LEU A 129 -3.55 -7.90 16.57
N ASN A 130 -2.89 -8.51 15.61
CA ASN A 130 -1.42 -8.53 15.51
C ASN A 130 -0.84 -7.11 15.39
N ARG A 131 -1.45 -6.25 14.55
CA ARG A 131 -1.03 -4.84 14.44
C ARG A 131 -1.27 -4.08 15.74
N ARG A 132 -2.39 -4.32 16.43
CA ARG A 132 -2.68 -3.70 17.72
C ARG A 132 -1.62 -4.07 18.75
N LEU A 133 -1.31 -5.35 18.90
CA LEU A 133 -0.29 -5.82 19.85
C LEU A 133 1.07 -5.21 19.52
N MET A 134 1.49 -5.25 18.27
CA MET A 134 2.75 -4.65 17.80
C MET A 134 2.82 -3.15 18.10
N LEU A 135 1.83 -2.38 17.69
CA LEU A 135 1.86 -0.91 17.82
C LEU A 135 1.86 -0.44 19.26
N ARG A 136 1.21 -1.19 20.17
CA ARG A 136 1.19 -0.88 21.63
C ARG A 136 2.53 -1.04 22.32
N THR A 137 3.48 -1.75 21.71
CA THR A 137 4.85 -1.89 22.27
C THR A 137 5.76 -0.71 21.95
N TYR A 138 5.34 0.18 21.06
CA TYR A 138 6.14 1.30 20.59
C TYR A 138 5.91 2.57 21.44
N ARG A 139 6.90 3.45 21.44
CA ARG A 139 6.78 4.75 22.11
C ARG A 139 5.57 5.52 21.55
N ASP A 140 4.74 6.04 22.43
CA ASP A 140 3.45 6.69 22.12
C ASP A 140 2.51 5.83 21.23
N GLU A 141 2.74 4.52 21.17
CA GLU A 141 2.07 3.57 20.28
C GLU A 141 2.25 3.90 18.77
N MET A 142 3.27 4.68 18.42
CA MET A 142 3.53 5.16 17.06
C MET A 142 5.00 5.07 16.63
N PHE A 143 5.96 5.29 17.53
CA PHE A 143 7.39 5.34 17.20
C PHE A 143 8.10 4.02 17.50
N ALA A 144 8.52 3.29 16.48
CA ALA A 144 9.43 2.16 16.61
C ALA A 144 10.87 2.67 16.46
N ASP A 145 11.41 3.29 17.52
CA ASP A 145 12.69 4.00 17.50
C ASP A 145 13.85 3.10 17.08
N SER A 146 13.89 1.83 17.55
CA SER A 146 14.94 0.87 17.19
C SER A 146 15.04 0.57 15.69
N THR A 147 13.94 0.69 14.97
CA THR A 147 13.87 0.46 13.53
C THR A 147 13.64 1.73 12.73
N HIS A 148 13.58 2.90 13.37
CA HIS A 148 13.27 4.19 12.75
C HIS A 148 12.02 4.13 11.88
N ASN A 149 10.92 3.61 12.42
CA ASN A 149 9.63 3.53 11.76
C ASN A 149 8.58 4.34 12.54
N LEU A 150 7.75 5.09 11.82
CA LEU A 150 6.66 5.86 12.40
C LEU A 150 5.31 5.38 11.84
N TYR A 151 4.32 5.30 12.72
CA TYR A 151 2.95 4.86 12.44
C TYR A 151 1.92 5.92 12.85
N PRO A 152 1.81 7.06 12.15
CA PRO A 152 1.00 8.20 12.61
C PRO A 152 -0.48 7.88 12.76
N LEU A 153 -0.98 6.92 11.97
CA LEU A 153 -2.39 6.51 11.99
C LEU A 153 -2.71 5.45 13.05
N SER A 154 -1.75 5.01 13.88
CA SER A 154 -1.89 3.91 14.84
C SER A 154 -3.20 3.95 15.63
N LYS A 155 -3.56 5.11 16.18
CA LYS A 155 -4.72 5.30 17.08
C LYS A 155 -6.04 5.59 16.35
N TYR A 156 -6.07 5.58 15.01
CA TYR A 156 -7.24 5.94 14.22
C TYR A 156 -8.00 4.73 13.68
N LYS A 157 -9.28 4.95 13.38
CA LYS A 157 -10.15 3.99 12.68
C LYS A 157 -10.28 4.36 11.21
N ASN A 158 -10.80 3.43 10.39
CA ASN A 158 -11.05 3.67 8.98
C ASN A 158 -11.94 4.88 8.73
N ALA A 159 -13.01 5.04 9.54
CA ALA A 159 -13.93 6.16 9.44
C ALA A 159 -13.26 7.52 9.67
N ASP A 160 -12.27 7.59 10.56
CA ASP A 160 -11.52 8.84 10.83
C ASP A 160 -10.71 9.26 9.60
N VAL A 161 -10.06 8.29 8.94
CA VAL A 161 -9.27 8.52 7.73
C VAL A 161 -10.17 8.91 6.56
N GLU A 162 -11.31 8.23 6.37
CA GLU A 162 -12.28 8.57 5.32
C GLU A 162 -12.88 9.97 5.54
N LYS A 163 -13.20 10.33 6.77
CA LYS A 163 -13.65 11.68 7.14
C LYS A 163 -12.60 12.74 6.79
N TYR A 164 -11.33 12.45 7.06
CA TYR A 164 -10.22 13.35 6.72
C TYR A 164 -10.12 13.56 5.21
N ILE A 165 -10.15 12.49 4.42
CA ILE A 165 -10.09 12.53 2.95
C ILE A 165 -11.23 13.40 2.39
N LYS A 166 -12.46 13.20 2.88
CA LYS A 166 -13.63 13.99 2.48
C LYS A 166 -13.48 15.46 2.84
N LEU A 167 -13.07 15.76 4.08
CA LEU A 167 -12.89 17.13 4.57
C LEU A 167 -11.82 17.89 3.77
N LYS A 168 -10.73 17.21 3.43
CA LYS A 168 -9.62 17.79 2.66
C LYS A 168 -9.84 17.74 1.15
N LYS A 169 -10.97 17.19 0.68
CA LYS A 169 -11.30 17.02 -0.75
C LYS A 169 -10.17 16.34 -1.52
N LEU A 170 -9.57 15.31 -0.91
CA LEU A 170 -8.52 14.52 -1.55
C LEU A 170 -9.13 13.57 -2.58
N ILE A 171 -8.26 13.03 -3.47
CA ILE A 171 -8.68 11.99 -4.40
C ILE A 171 -9.31 10.82 -3.63
N PRO A 172 -10.51 10.35 -4.02
CA PRO A 172 -11.14 9.23 -3.33
C PRO A 172 -10.33 7.94 -3.53
N PRO A 173 -10.18 7.09 -2.49
CA PRO A 173 -9.51 5.81 -2.62
C PRO A 173 -10.32 4.86 -3.50
N ILE A 174 -9.66 3.92 -4.20
CA ILE A 174 -10.35 2.86 -4.93
C ILE A 174 -10.85 1.81 -3.93
N LYS A 175 -12.14 1.47 -4.03
CA LYS A 175 -12.75 0.33 -3.35
C LYS A 175 -12.96 -0.76 -4.40
N TYR A 176 -12.24 -1.87 -4.30
CA TYR A 176 -12.32 -2.98 -5.26
C TYR A 176 -13.56 -3.86 -5.09
N GLY A 177 -14.46 -3.56 -4.16
CA GLY A 177 -15.69 -4.30 -3.91
C GLY A 177 -16.41 -3.78 -2.68
N GLU A 178 -17.50 -4.43 -2.31
CA GLU A 178 -18.20 -4.15 -1.05
C GLU A 178 -17.30 -4.54 0.14
N GLY A 179 -17.10 -3.61 1.08
CA GLY A 179 -16.28 -3.83 2.27
C GLY A 179 -14.93 -3.14 2.26
N GLN A 180 -13.94 -3.74 2.89
CA GLN A 180 -12.60 -3.16 3.04
C GLN A 180 -11.79 -3.30 1.76
N SER A 181 -11.08 -2.23 1.35
CA SER A 181 -10.08 -2.31 0.31
C SER A 181 -8.98 -3.30 0.72
N GLN A 182 -8.85 -4.40 -0.02
CA GLN A 182 -7.81 -5.41 0.21
C GLN A 182 -6.53 -5.14 -0.60
N GLY A 183 -6.42 -3.95 -1.19
CA GLY A 183 -5.30 -3.58 -2.04
C GLY A 183 -5.29 -4.36 -3.36
N THR A 184 -4.16 -4.35 -4.04
CA THR A 184 -3.93 -5.01 -5.34
C THR A 184 -3.52 -6.48 -5.16
N ASN A 185 -4.29 -7.25 -4.40
CA ASN A 185 -4.04 -8.69 -4.24
C ASN A 185 -4.56 -9.44 -5.47
N VAL A 186 -3.66 -10.02 -6.25
CA VAL A 186 -3.95 -10.74 -7.50
C VAL A 186 -4.78 -12.03 -7.32
N GLY A 187 -4.97 -12.52 -6.10
CA GLY A 187 -5.90 -13.61 -5.76
C GLY A 187 -7.26 -13.13 -5.28
N ASN A 188 -7.51 -11.82 -5.24
CA ASN A 188 -8.75 -11.25 -4.73
C ASN A 188 -9.78 -11.06 -5.84
N LEU A 189 -10.91 -11.75 -5.77
CA LEU A 189 -11.97 -11.69 -6.78
C LEU A 189 -12.46 -10.25 -7.05
N PRO A 190 -12.80 -9.42 -6.04
CA PRO A 190 -13.21 -8.04 -6.29
C PRO A 190 -12.18 -7.21 -7.06
N PHE A 191 -10.88 -7.37 -6.78
CA PHE A 191 -9.83 -6.69 -7.54
C PHE A 191 -9.79 -7.17 -9.00
N LEU A 192 -9.87 -8.48 -9.23
CA LEU A 192 -9.87 -9.06 -10.57
C LEU A 192 -11.10 -8.61 -11.38
N LEU A 193 -12.29 -8.63 -10.79
CA LEU A 193 -13.52 -8.14 -11.43
C LEU A 193 -13.44 -6.64 -11.74
N TYR A 194 -12.92 -5.84 -10.81
CA TYR A 194 -12.69 -4.41 -11.05
C TYR A 194 -11.78 -4.18 -12.25
N CYS A 195 -10.64 -4.87 -12.31
CA CYS A 195 -9.74 -4.77 -13.45
C CYS A 195 -10.41 -5.26 -14.75
N LYS A 196 -11.10 -6.40 -14.72
CA LYS A 196 -11.78 -6.95 -15.92
C LYS A 196 -12.83 -5.97 -16.47
N THR A 197 -13.59 -5.33 -15.58
CA THR A 197 -14.70 -4.43 -15.98
C THR A 197 -14.23 -3.05 -16.39
N PHE A 198 -13.34 -2.43 -15.61
CA PHE A 198 -13.01 -1.01 -15.77
C PHE A 198 -11.62 -0.75 -16.37
N HIS A 199 -10.74 -1.76 -16.32
CA HIS A 199 -9.34 -1.66 -16.78
C HIS A 199 -8.88 -2.95 -17.47
N PRO A 200 -9.50 -3.33 -18.62
CA PRO A 200 -9.21 -4.61 -19.30
C PRO A 200 -7.71 -4.83 -19.60
N ALA A 201 -6.99 -3.76 -19.95
CA ALA A 201 -5.55 -3.83 -20.18
C ALA A 201 -4.76 -4.20 -18.91
N ASP A 202 -5.17 -3.70 -17.74
CA ASP A 202 -4.58 -4.09 -16.45
C ASP A 202 -4.93 -5.54 -16.10
N TYR A 203 -6.17 -5.97 -16.38
CA TYR A 203 -6.58 -7.37 -16.22
C TYR A 203 -5.69 -8.30 -17.03
N GLN A 204 -5.43 -8.00 -18.30
CA GLN A 204 -4.53 -8.79 -19.15
C GLN A 204 -3.10 -8.85 -18.60
N LYS A 205 -2.58 -7.77 -18.04
CA LYS A 205 -1.27 -7.77 -17.36
C LYS A 205 -1.28 -8.72 -16.15
N VAL A 206 -2.36 -8.71 -15.35
CA VAL A 206 -2.50 -9.61 -14.19
C VAL A 206 -2.54 -11.07 -14.63
N ILE A 207 -3.35 -11.42 -15.63
CA ILE A 207 -3.47 -12.80 -16.12
C ILE A 207 -2.18 -13.28 -16.80
N LYS A 208 -1.44 -12.41 -17.48
CA LYS A 208 -0.13 -12.73 -18.04
C LYS A 208 0.88 -13.14 -16.96
N GLU A 209 0.92 -12.42 -15.83
CA GLU A 209 1.83 -12.73 -14.71
C GLU A 209 1.32 -13.88 -13.82
N PHE A 210 0.00 -14.02 -13.68
CA PHE A 210 -0.70 -14.97 -12.81
C PHE A 210 -1.84 -15.70 -13.56
N PRO A 211 -1.53 -16.62 -14.47
CA PRO A 211 -2.56 -17.21 -15.37
C PRO A 211 -3.71 -17.89 -14.65
N GLN A 212 -3.47 -18.49 -13.48
CA GLN A 212 -4.53 -19.17 -12.74
C GLN A 212 -5.48 -18.21 -12.00
N ALA A 213 -5.16 -16.90 -11.93
CA ALA A 213 -6.10 -15.91 -11.41
C ALA A 213 -7.38 -15.82 -12.26
N GLU A 214 -7.30 -16.12 -13.56
CA GLU A 214 -8.47 -16.19 -14.45
C GLU A 214 -9.49 -17.22 -13.98
N ARG A 215 -9.05 -18.34 -13.40
CA ARG A 215 -9.95 -19.38 -12.87
C ARG A 215 -10.84 -18.87 -11.73
N ILE A 216 -10.36 -17.88 -10.96
CA ILE A 216 -11.13 -17.28 -9.86
C ILE A 216 -12.33 -16.51 -10.44
N VAL A 217 -12.11 -15.75 -11.49
CA VAL A 217 -13.15 -15.00 -12.19
C VAL A 217 -14.10 -15.94 -12.92
N PHE A 218 -13.57 -16.91 -13.66
CA PHE A 218 -14.36 -17.91 -14.38
C PHE A 218 -15.33 -18.67 -13.45
N LYS A 219 -14.84 -19.17 -12.32
CA LYS A 219 -15.70 -19.85 -11.33
C LYS A 219 -16.85 -18.95 -10.87
N TYR A 220 -16.57 -17.69 -10.54
CA TYR A 220 -17.59 -16.74 -10.10
C TYR A 220 -18.65 -16.50 -11.18
N GLU A 221 -18.25 -16.31 -12.43
CA GLU A 221 -19.15 -16.06 -13.56
C GLU A 221 -20.03 -17.28 -13.84
N THR A 222 -19.44 -18.49 -13.86
CA THR A 222 -20.17 -19.74 -14.09
C THR A 222 -21.22 -20.02 -13.00
N TYR A 223 -20.87 -19.78 -11.72
CA TYR A 223 -21.86 -20.00 -10.64
C TYR A 223 -23.00 -19.01 -10.70
N ARG A 224 -22.75 -17.78 -11.07
CA ARG A 224 -23.76 -16.73 -11.19
C ARG A 224 -24.77 -17.00 -12.33
N ASP A 225 -24.30 -17.57 -13.44
CA ASP A 225 -25.16 -17.93 -14.59
C ASP A 225 -26.08 -19.13 -14.28
N HIS A 226 -25.78 -19.93 -13.25
CA HIS A 226 -26.64 -21.01 -12.78
C HIS A 226 -27.71 -20.59 -11.76
N GLU A 227 -27.58 -19.40 -11.17
CA GLU A 227 -28.55 -18.85 -10.20
C GLU A 227 -29.51 -17.81 -10.82
N SER A 228 -29.31 -17.45 -12.08
CA SER A 228 -30.17 -16.53 -12.85
C SER A 228 -31.12 -17.31 -13.80
#